data_77775198ba25332fa3524045e1fcfc6f
#
_entry.id   77775198ba25332fa3524045e1fcfc6f
#
_cell.length_a   1.000
_cell.length_b   1.000
_cell.length_c   1.000
_cell.angle_alpha   90.00
_cell.angle_beta   90.00
_cell.angle_gamma   90.00
#
_symmetry.space_group_name_H-M   'P 1'
#
loop_
_entity.id
_entity.type
_entity.pdbx_description
1 polymer ?
#
loop_
_entity_poly.entity_id
_entity_poly.type
_entity_poly.pdbx_seq_one_letter_code
_entity_poly.pdbx_strand_id
1 'polypeptide(L)'
;MGVHISDLENMKLKELYELAREYKISYYSKLTKKELIFAILKGQAEQDGLMFMEGVLEIIQSEGFGFLRPINYMPSSEDIYISASQIRRFDLRNGDKVSGKVRPPKENERYHGLLHVEAVNGDAPETSRERPHFPALTPLYPEQKIELETAPGRVSSRIIDMVSPVGFGQRGLIVAPPKAGKTSLMKEVANSIAENHPDVELIVLLIDERPEEVTDIERSVKAEVVSSTFDEVPENHIKVAELVLERAMRLVEHRKDVVILMDSITRLARAYNLVIPPSGRTLSGGIDPAAFHRPKRFFGAARNIEEGGSLTILATALVETGSRMDDVIYEEFKGTGNMELHLDRKLAERRIFPAIDIRRSGTRKEELLLPKNQLEKLWAIRKTMNDSPEFVDHFIRRVKDTKTNVDFFEAMEEEMNRQSRKRS
;
A
#
# COMPACT_ATOMS: atom_id res chain seq x y z
N MET A 1 -36.78 9.32 12.60
CA MET A 1 -36.06 9.75 11.39
C MET A 1 -34.63 9.17 11.51
N GLY A 2 -34.14 8.50 10.48
CA GLY A 2 -32.77 7.97 10.50
C GLY A 2 -31.76 9.13 10.47
N VAL A 3 -30.68 9.00 11.22
CA VAL A 3 -29.60 9.97 11.25
C VAL A 3 -28.63 9.61 10.13
N HIS A 4 -28.27 10.58 9.28
CA HIS A 4 -27.31 10.37 8.17
C HIS A 4 -25.88 10.63 8.62
N ILE A 5 -24.92 10.08 7.89
CA ILE A 5 -23.50 10.25 8.21
C ILE A 5 -23.08 11.71 8.29
N SER A 6 -23.59 12.55 7.37
CA SER A 6 -23.34 14.00 7.35
C SER A 6 -23.80 14.71 8.64
N ASP A 7 -24.92 14.27 9.22
CA ASP A 7 -25.40 14.80 10.49
C ASP A 7 -24.49 14.38 11.64
N LEU A 8 -24.10 13.10 11.68
CA LEU A 8 -23.22 12.53 12.69
C LEU A 8 -21.82 13.15 12.67
N GLU A 9 -21.28 13.44 11.49
CA GLU A 9 -19.97 14.11 11.33
C GLU A 9 -19.95 15.50 11.96
N ASN A 10 -21.07 16.23 11.89
CA ASN A 10 -21.23 17.57 12.47
C ASN A 10 -21.49 17.55 13.98
N MET A 11 -21.86 16.40 14.56
CA MET A 11 -22.15 16.28 15.99
C MET A 11 -20.87 16.31 16.84
N LYS A 12 -21.03 16.85 18.07
CA LYS A 12 -19.99 16.77 19.10
C LYS A 12 -19.91 15.36 19.68
N LEU A 13 -18.74 14.98 20.18
CA LEU A 13 -18.50 13.65 20.74
C LEU A 13 -19.51 13.26 21.83
N LYS A 14 -19.96 14.23 22.63
CA LYS A 14 -20.97 14.02 23.68
C LYS A 14 -22.32 13.60 23.11
N GLU A 15 -22.75 14.23 22.03
CA GLU A 15 -24.02 13.90 21.34
C GLU A 15 -23.96 12.51 20.71
N LEU A 16 -22.81 12.17 20.10
CA LEU A 16 -22.56 10.83 19.57
C LEU A 16 -22.58 9.76 20.67
N TYR A 17 -22.08 10.06 21.87
CA TYR A 17 -22.16 9.14 23.02
C TYR A 17 -23.60 8.91 23.50
N GLU A 18 -24.46 9.92 23.43
CA GLU A 18 -25.90 9.78 23.76
C GLU A 18 -26.58 8.85 22.76
N LEU A 19 -26.35 9.04 21.45
CA LEU A 19 -26.84 8.12 20.41
C LEU A 19 -26.27 6.70 20.56
N ALA A 20 -25.01 6.57 20.86
CA ALA A 20 -24.38 5.25 21.09
C ALA A 20 -25.04 4.47 22.24
N ARG A 21 -25.50 5.17 23.30
CA ARG A 21 -26.28 4.56 24.39
C ARG A 21 -27.67 4.14 23.94
N GLU A 22 -28.34 4.99 23.15
CA GLU A 22 -29.67 4.69 22.59
C GLU A 22 -29.64 3.43 21.74
N TYR A 23 -28.63 3.30 20.87
CA TYR A 23 -28.41 2.13 20.02
C TYR A 23 -27.72 0.97 20.73
N LYS A 24 -27.49 1.06 22.07
CA LYS A 24 -26.87 0.01 22.92
C LYS A 24 -25.47 -0.45 22.43
N ILE A 25 -24.67 0.45 21.91
CA ILE A 25 -23.33 0.14 21.42
C ILE A 25 -22.39 -0.11 22.60
N SER A 26 -21.76 -1.28 22.62
CA SER A 26 -20.79 -1.64 23.66
C SER A 26 -19.46 -0.95 23.45
N TYR A 27 -18.77 -0.58 24.54
CA TYR A 27 -17.42 0.00 24.53
C TYR A 27 -17.27 1.28 23.65
N TYR A 28 -18.33 2.01 23.38
CA TYR A 28 -18.34 3.22 22.52
C TYR A 28 -17.31 4.28 22.91
N SER A 29 -16.92 4.38 24.18
CA SER A 29 -15.91 5.34 24.66
C SER A 29 -14.46 5.04 24.24
N LYS A 30 -14.21 3.85 23.71
CA LYS A 30 -12.89 3.43 23.17
C LYS A 30 -12.76 3.64 21.68
N LEU A 31 -13.86 3.96 21.00
CA LEU A 31 -13.93 4.15 19.58
C LEU A 31 -13.46 5.56 19.20
N THR A 32 -12.76 5.69 18.09
CA THR A 32 -12.53 6.98 17.43
C THR A 32 -13.86 7.58 16.99
N LYS A 33 -13.91 8.88 16.71
CA LYS A 33 -15.14 9.54 16.25
C LYS A 33 -15.71 8.85 15.01
N LYS A 34 -14.84 8.44 14.07
CA LYS A 34 -15.25 7.76 12.83
C LYS A 34 -15.83 6.37 13.11
N GLU A 35 -15.14 5.55 13.88
CA GLU A 35 -15.64 4.23 14.28
C GLU A 35 -16.97 4.31 15.04
N LEU A 36 -17.12 5.33 15.88
CA LEU A 36 -18.35 5.58 16.64
C LEU A 36 -19.52 5.91 15.71
N ILE A 37 -19.32 6.75 14.69
CA ILE A 37 -20.33 7.08 13.66
C ILE A 37 -20.76 5.80 12.95
N PHE A 38 -19.83 4.97 12.49
CA PHE A 38 -20.16 3.69 11.83
C PHE A 38 -20.90 2.73 12.75
N ALA A 39 -20.52 2.66 14.04
CA ALA A 39 -21.22 1.83 15.02
C ALA A 39 -22.66 2.31 15.25
N ILE A 40 -22.90 3.62 15.25
CA ILE A 40 -24.25 4.21 15.35
C ILE A 40 -25.09 3.85 14.12
N LEU A 41 -24.56 4.00 12.91
CA LEU A 41 -25.23 3.64 11.66
C LEU A 41 -25.60 2.14 11.62
N LYS A 42 -24.70 1.28 12.12
CA LYS A 42 -24.95 -0.14 12.25
C LYS A 42 -26.08 -0.43 13.24
N GLY A 43 -26.04 0.15 14.43
CA GLY A 43 -27.10 -0.01 15.43
C GLY A 43 -28.46 0.49 14.93
N GLN A 44 -28.48 1.58 14.18
CA GLN A 44 -29.70 2.08 13.54
C GLN A 44 -30.25 1.08 12.50
N ALA A 45 -29.40 0.52 11.64
CA ALA A 45 -29.83 -0.48 10.66
C ALA A 45 -30.41 -1.72 11.33
N GLU A 46 -29.79 -2.21 12.40
CA GLU A 46 -30.27 -3.36 13.19
C GLU A 46 -31.66 -3.11 13.82
N GLN A 47 -31.92 -1.88 14.31
CA GLN A 47 -33.27 -1.52 14.81
C GLN A 47 -34.34 -1.48 13.70
N ASP A 48 -33.95 -1.11 12.47
CA ASP A 48 -34.81 -1.12 11.30
C ASP A 48 -35.03 -2.56 10.74
N GLY A 49 -34.44 -3.58 11.35
CA GLY A 49 -34.47 -4.97 10.86
C GLY A 49 -33.64 -5.19 9.60
N LEU A 50 -32.67 -4.32 9.33
CA LEU A 50 -31.74 -4.37 8.21
C LEU A 50 -30.33 -4.71 8.69
N MET A 51 -29.48 -5.09 7.75
CA MET A 51 -28.06 -5.29 8.01
C MET A 51 -27.30 -4.03 7.57
N PHE A 52 -26.22 -3.68 8.25
CA PHE A 52 -25.26 -2.68 7.79
C PHE A 52 -24.02 -3.41 7.28
N MET A 53 -23.75 -3.27 5.99
CA MET A 53 -22.63 -3.95 5.34
C MET A 53 -21.83 -2.97 4.48
N GLU A 54 -20.62 -3.35 4.16
CA GLU A 54 -19.74 -2.59 3.27
C GLU A 54 -18.97 -3.51 2.33
N GLY A 55 -18.51 -2.97 1.21
CA GLY A 55 -17.68 -3.68 0.27
C GLY A 55 -17.11 -2.74 -0.80
N VAL A 56 -16.09 -3.21 -1.50
CA VAL A 56 -15.48 -2.47 -2.61
C VAL A 56 -16.27 -2.71 -3.88
N LEU A 57 -16.65 -1.64 -4.57
CA LEU A 57 -17.50 -1.68 -5.75
C LEU A 57 -16.75 -2.21 -6.97
N GLU A 58 -17.32 -3.22 -7.60
CA GLU A 58 -17.02 -3.70 -8.94
C GLU A 58 -18.24 -3.53 -9.82
N ILE A 59 -18.16 -2.66 -10.85
CA ILE A 59 -19.24 -2.41 -11.81
C ILE A 59 -19.13 -3.41 -12.96
N ILE A 60 -20.24 -4.08 -13.29
CA ILE A 60 -20.35 -4.95 -14.46
C ILE A 60 -20.68 -4.05 -15.65
N GLN A 61 -19.65 -3.76 -16.46
CA GLN A 61 -19.75 -2.74 -17.52
C GLN A 61 -20.86 -3.01 -18.55
N SER A 62 -21.11 -4.29 -18.89
CA SER A 62 -22.17 -4.67 -19.84
C SER A 62 -23.59 -4.37 -19.34
N GLU A 63 -23.78 -4.37 -18.01
CA GLU A 63 -25.09 -4.34 -17.37
C GLU A 63 -25.38 -3.00 -16.65
N GLY A 64 -24.33 -2.26 -16.31
CA GLY A 64 -24.40 -0.99 -15.61
C GLY A 64 -24.72 -1.07 -14.11
N PHE A 65 -25.07 -2.24 -13.57
CA PHE A 65 -25.11 -2.49 -12.12
C PHE A 65 -23.77 -2.98 -11.61
N GLY A 66 -23.64 -3.17 -10.30
CA GLY A 66 -22.38 -3.65 -9.70
C GLY A 66 -22.60 -4.55 -8.50
N PHE A 67 -21.48 -5.00 -7.96
CA PHE A 67 -21.43 -5.72 -6.70
C PHE A 67 -20.44 -5.03 -5.77
N LEU A 68 -20.81 -4.92 -4.50
CA LEU A 68 -19.86 -4.59 -3.45
C LEU A 68 -19.22 -5.90 -3.00
N ARG A 69 -17.88 -5.96 -3.04
CA ARG A 69 -17.08 -7.11 -2.68
C ARG A 69 -16.58 -6.97 -1.24
N PRO A 70 -17.20 -7.63 -0.26
CA PRO A 70 -16.81 -7.49 1.14
C PRO A 70 -15.56 -8.28 1.50
N ILE A 71 -15.28 -9.38 0.75
CA ILE A 71 -14.21 -10.31 1.07
C ILE A 71 -13.13 -10.26 -0.01
N ASN A 72 -11.94 -9.83 0.37
CA ASN A 72 -10.72 -9.91 -0.44
C ASN A 72 -10.87 -9.44 -1.89
N TYR A 73 -11.80 -8.51 -2.15
CA TYR A 73 -12.10 -7.92 -3.47
C TYR A 73 -12.53 -8.95 -4.54
N MET A 74 -12.86 -10.16 -4.13
CA MET A 74 -13.22 -11.25 -5.01
C MET A 74 -14.73 -11.58 -4.92
N PRO A 75 -15.31 -12.14 -5.99
CA PRO A 75 -16.68 -12.65 -5.93
C PRO A 75 -16.90 -13.67 -4.81
N SER A 76 -17.95 -13.49 -4.03
CA SER A 76 -18.31 -14.37 -2.92
C SER A 76 -19.81 -14.50 -2.78
N SER A 77 -20.28 -15.40 -1.90
CA SER A 77 -21.68 -15.50 -1.50
C SER A 77 -22.18 -14.29 -0.73
N GLU A 78 -21.26 -13.53 -0.13
CA GLU A 78 -21.53 -12.34 0.67
C GLU A 78 -21.62 -11.05 -0.14
N ASP A 79 -21.50 -11.14 -1.48
CA ASP A 79 -21.59 -9.99 -2.36
C ASP A 79 -22.91 -9.25 -2.21
N ILE A 80 -22.85 -7.92 -2.35
CA ILE A 80 -24.01 -7.06 -2.20
C ILE A 80 -24.31 -6.42 -3.54
N TYR A 81 -25.47 -6.69 -4.09
CA TYR A 81 -25.94 -6.08 -5.33
C TYR A 81 -26.20 -4.60 -5.13
N ILE A 82 -25.69 -3.77 -6.03
CA ILE A 82 -25.97 -2.35 -6.13
C ILE A 82 -26.54 -2.00 -7.51
N SER A 83 -27.63 -1.25 -7.54
CA SER A 83 -28.31 -0.93 -8.78
C SER A 83 -27.61 0.16 -9.59
N ALA A 84 -27.81 0.12 -10.92
CA ALA A 84 -27.31 1.15 -11.83
C ALA A 84 -27.81 2.57 -11.48
N SER A 85 -28.99 2.69 -10.88
CA SER A 85 -29.55 3.98 -10.45
C SER A 85 -28.79 4.56 -9.26
N GLN A 86 -28.38 3.74 -8.28
CA GLN A 86 -27.57 4.16 -7.14
C GLN A 86 -26.15 4.55 -7.59
N ILE A 87 -25.54 3.74 -8.49
CA ILE A 87 -24.22 4.04 -9.06
C ILE A 87 -24.24 5.42 -9.74
N ARG A 88 -25.23 5.69 -10.58
CA ARG A 88 -25.36 7.00 -11.27
C ARG A 88 -25.69 8.14 -10.31
N ARG A 89 -26.56 7.90 -9.32
CA ARG A 89 -26.97 8.94 -8.35
C ARG A 89 -25.81 9.53 -7.59
N PHE A 90 -24.85 8.69 -7.17
CA PHE A 90 -23.72 9.10 -6.34
C PHE A 90 -22.39 9.16 -7.11
N ASP A 91 -22.42 9.06 -8.45
CA ASP A 91 -21.23 9.01 -9.31
C ASP A 91 -20.19 7.98 -8.82
N LEU A 92 -20.67 6.78 -8.46
CA LEU A 92 -19.82 5.72 -7.95
C LEU A 92 -18.99 5.11 -9.07
N ARG A 93 -17.77 4.72 -8.73
CA ARG A 93 -16.78 4.16 -9.66
C ARG A 93 -16.19 2.87 -9.10
N ASN A 94 -15.58 2.06 -9.97
CA ASN A 94 -14.82 0.89 -9.51
C ASN A 94 -13.84 1.29 -8.42
N GLY A 95 -13.74 0.47 -7.38
CA GLY A 95 -12.84 0.72 -6.25
C GLY A 95 -13.44 1.58 -5.13
N ASP A 96 -14.62 2.19 -5.29
CA ASP A 96 -15.28 2.86 -4.17
C ASP A 96 -15.68 1.84 -3.10
N LYS A 97 -15.31 2.10 -1.86
CA LYS A 97 -15.81 1.36 -0.71
C LYS A 97 -17.15 1.97 -0.28
N VAL A 98 -18.22 1.24 -0.51
CA VAL A 98 -19.57 1.69 -0.22
C VAL A 98 -20.09 0.96 1.01
N SER A 99 -20.60 1.71 1.96
CA SER A 99 -21.25 1.22 3.17
C SER A 99 -22.70 1.64 3.20
N GLY A 100 -23.58 0.75 3.70
CA GLY A 100 -24.99 1.11 3.76
C GLY A 100 -25.93 0.04 4.32
N LYS A 101 -27.22 0.36 4.29
CA LYS A 101 -28.28 -0.54 4.74
C LYS A 101 -28.58 -1.57 3.65
N VAL A 102 -28.53 -2.83 4.04
CA VAL A 102 -28.63 -3.99 3.16
C VAL A 102 -29.76 -4.90 3.63
N ARG A 103 -30.53 -5.42 2.70
CA ARG A 103 -31.53 -6.46 2.95
C ARG A 103 -31.01 -7.84 2.58
N PRO A 104 -31.46 -8.90 3.24
CA PRO A 104 -31.18 -10.26 2.84
C PRO A 104 -31.75 -10.58 1.45
N PRO A 105 -31.22 -11.64 0.77
CA PRO A 105 -31.77 -12.11 -0.48
C PRO A 105 -33.23 -12.55 -0.33
N LYS A 106 -34.08 -12.29 -1.33
CA LYS A 106 -35.42 -12.87 -1.45
C LYS A 106 -35.33 -14.30 -1.98
N GLU A 107 -36.44 -15.05 -1.97
CA GLU A 107 -36.51 -16.48 -2.34
C GLU A 107 -35.85 -16.80 -3.71
N ASN A 108 -35.88 -15.87 -4.67
CA ASN A 108 -35.27 -16.06 -6.01
C ASN A 108 -34.00 -15.22 -6.24
N GLU A 109 -33.43 -14.61 -5.22
CA GLU A 109 -32.22 -13.80 -5.29
C GLU A 109 -31.05 -14.54 -4.66
N ARG A 110 -29.86 -14.40 -5.26
CA ARG A 110 -28.64 -15.04 -4.77
C ARG A 110 -27.86 -14.13 -3.82
N TYR A 111 -27.98 -12.82 -3.98
CA TYR A 111 -27.15 -11.84 -3.32
C TYR A 111 -27.96 -10.89 -2.43
N HIS A 112 -27.31 -10.35 -1.42
CA HIS A 112 -27.85 -9.25 -0.64
C HIS A 112 -28.14 -8.05 -1.53
N GLY A 113 -29.09 -7.20 -1.16
CA GLY A 113 -29.45 -6.00 -1.93
C GLY A 113 -29.19 -4.72 -1.14
N LEU A 114 -28.36 -3.81 -1.67
CA LEU A 114 -28.15 -2.50 -1.07
C LEU A 114 -29.39 -1.64 -1.23
N LEU A 115 -29.99 -1.21 -0.10
CA LEU A 115 -31.15 -0.33 -0.07
C LEU A 115 -30.77 1.14 -0.03
N HIS A 116 -29.86 1.50 0.88
CA HIS A 116 -29.42 2.87 1.10
C HIS A 116 -27.90 2.93 1.17
N VAL A 117 -27.32 3.86 0.40
CA VAL A 117 -25.90 4.22 0.50
C VAL A 117 -25.79 5.20 1.67
N GLU A 118 -25.03 4.83 2.69
CA GLU A 118 -24.82 5.68 3.88
C GLU A 118 -23.43 6.34 3.85
N ALA A 119 -22.42 5.69 3.30
CA ALA A 119 -21.09 6.27 3.13
C ALA A 119 -20.38 5.77 1.87
N VAL A 120 -19.50 6.60 1.31
CA VAL A 120 -18.59 6.28 0.22
C VAL A 120 -17.17 6.64 0.63
N ASN A 121 -16.27 5.66 0.66
CA ASN A 121 -14.90 5.80 1.13
C ASN A 121 -14.77 6.37 2.56
N GLY A 122 -15.84 6.20 3.35
CA GLY A 122 -15.93 6.66 4.72
C GLY A 122 -16.38 8.11 4.90
N ASP A 123 -16.79 8.77 3.82
CA ASP A 123 -17.33 10.13 3.80
C ASP A 123 -18.80 10.13 3.35
N ALA A 124 -19.50 11.26 3.49
CA ALA A 124 -20.88 11.40 3.03
C ALA A 124 -20.98 11.13 1.51
N PRO A 125 -22.05 10.43 1.02
CA PRO A 125 -22.18 10.04 -0.39
C PRO A 125 -22.16 11.22 -1.36
N GLU A 126 -22.61 12.41 -0.93
CA GLU A 126 -22.62 13.63 -1.72
C GLU A 126 -21.21 14.09 -2.09
N THR A 127 -20.24 13.90 -1.21
CA THR A 127 -18.83 14.25 -1.43
C THR A 127 -18.24 13.50 -2.62
N SER A 128 -18.68 12.26 -2.86
CA SER A 128 -18.19 11.45 -3.97
C SER A 128 -18.51 12.04 -5.36
N ARG A 129 -19.54 12.86 -5.48
CA ARG A 129 -19.94 13.49 -6.75
C ARG A 129 -19.05 14.68 -7.12
N GLU A 130 -18.48 15.35 -6.12
CA GLU A 130 -17.68 16.56 -6.32
C GLU A 130 -16.19 16.28 -6.47
N ARG A 131 -15.77 15.04 -6.22
CA ARG A 131 -14.37 14.66 -6.29
C ARG A 131 -13.83 14.67 -7.72
N PRO A 132 -12.61 15.18 -7.93
CA PRO A 132 -11.95 15.13 -9.24
C PRO A 132 -11.64 13.68 -9.63
N HIS A 133 -11.48 13.41 -10.92
CA HIS A 133 -10.98 12.13 -11.40
C HIS A 133 -9.47 12.04 -11.22
N PHE A 134 -8.96 10.92 -10.76
CA PHE A 134 -7.53 10.68 -10.54
C PHE A 134 -6.65 11.07 -11.76
N PRO A 135 -7.01 10.76 -13.03
CA PRO A 135 -6.22 11.19 -14.19
C PRO A 135 -6.16 12.70 -14.41
N ALA A 136 -7.08 13.47 -13.83
CA ALA A 136 -7.12 14.93 -13.96
C ALA A 136 -6.30 15.65 -12.86
N LEU A 137 -5.82 14.91 -11.86
CA LEU A 137 -5.02 15.45 -10.76
C LEU A 137 -3.59 15.76 -11.22
N THR A 138 -2.99 16.83 -10.69
CA THR A 138 -1.66 17.32 -11.07
C THR A 138 -0.56 16.53 -10.34
N PRO A 139 0.29 15.75 -11.04
CA PRO A 139 1.34 14.97 -10.41
C PRO A 139 2.55 15.82 -10.02
N LEU A 140 3.06 15.62 -8.80
CA LEU A 140 4.27 16.22 -8.27
C LEU A 140 5.34 15.16 -7.95
N TYR A 141 6.59 15.62 -7.76
CA TYR A 141 7.63 14.77 -7.17
C TYR A 141 7.34 14.51 -5.69
N PRO A 142 7.82 13.37 -5.14
CA PRO A 142 7.83 13.14 -3.71
C PRO A 142 8.72 14.19 -3.02
N GLU A 143 8.15 15.05 -2.19
CA GLU A 143 8.85 16.12 -1.46
C GLU A 143 8.75 15.94 0.06
N GLN A 144 7.78 15.16 0.51
CA GLN A 144 7.60 14.82 1.90
C GLN A 144 7.97 13.36 2.14
N LYS A 145 8.90 13.13 3.06
CA LYS A 145 9.37 11.79 3.43
C LYS A 145 8.32 11.03 4.23
N ILE A 146 8.17 9.75 3.94
CA ILE A 146 7.51 8.78 4.81
C ILE A 146 8.56 8.29 5.81
N GLU A 147 8.46 8.72 7.07
CA GLU A 147 9.39 8.30 8.10
C GLU A 147 9.16 6.84 8.48
N LEU A 148 10.20 6.02 8.33
CA LEU A 148 10.15 4.61 8.70
C LEU A 148 10.88 4.34 10.01
N GLU A 149 11.73 5.24 10.47
CA GLU A 149 12.39 5.13 11.76
C GLU A 149 11.37 5.14 12.89
N THR A 150 11.39 4.09 13.72
CA THR A 150 10.53 3.91 14.90
C THR A 150 11.41 3.62 16.13
N ALA A 151 11.02 2.65 16.96
CA ALA A 151 11.78 2.28 18.13
C ALA A 151 13.24 1.84 17.82
N PRO A 152 14.20 2.04 18.76
CA PRO A 152 15.65 1.77 18.58
C PRO A 152 15.90 0.32 18.26
N GLY A 153 15.42 -0.54 17.83
CA GLY A 153 15.70 -1.95 17.48
C GLY A 153 15.37 -2.32 16.05
N ARG A 154 14.64 -1.46 15.35
CA ARG A 154 14.23 -1.70 13.96
C ARG A 154 15.27 -1.13 12.99
N VAL A 155 16.35 -1.88 12.83
CA VAL A 155 17.52 -1.44 12.06
C VAL A 155 17.21 -1.31 10.57
N SER A 156 16.34 -2.17 10.02
CA SER A 156 16.01 -2.15 8.59
C SER A 156 15.35 -0.83 8.19
N SER A 157 14.32 -0.40 8.93
CA SER A 157 13.62 0.87 8.66
C SER A 157 14.55 2.07 8.78
N ARG A 158 15.46 2.08 9.77
CA ARG A 158 16.47 3.12 9.92
C ARG A 158 17.42 3.18 8.71
N ILE A 159 17.88 2.03 8.23
CA ILE A 159 18.77 1.96 7.06
C ILE A 159 18.04 2.42 5.81
N ILE A 160 16.78 1.99 5.60
CA ILE A 160 15.98 2.43 4.44
C ILE A 160 15.85 3.95 4.44
N ASP A 161 15.50 4.55 5.57
CA ASP A 161 15.37 6.00 5.73
C ASP A 161 16.62 6.80 5.35
N MET A 162 17.80 6.19 5.52
CA MET A 162 19.07 6.80 5.15
C MET A 162 19.44 6.54 3.68
N VAL A 163 19.39 5.26 3.25
CA VAL A 163 19.99 4.88 1.96
C VAL A 163 19.04 4.89 0.79
N SER A 164 17.75 4.78 1.06
CA SER A 164 16.69 4.70 0.03
C SER A 164 15.41 5.33 0.57
N PRO A 165 15.44 6.64 0.94
CA PRO A 165 14.29 7.28 1.56
C PRO A 165 13.06 7.19 0.67
N VAL A 166 11.91 6.96 1.29
CA VAL A 166 10.62 6.87 0.63
C VAL A 166 9.86 8.17 0.85
N GLY A 167 9.34 8.76 -0.21
CA GLY A 167 8.47 9.92 -0.11
C GLY A 167 7.02 9.60 -0.49
N PHE A 168 6.09 10.43 -0.05
CA PHE A 168 4.69 10.35 -0.48
C PHE A 168 4.60 10.50 -2.00
N GLY A 169 4.03 9.50 -2.68
CA GLY A 169 4.01 9.43 -4.14
C GLY A 169 5.16 8.65 -4.77
N GLN A 170 6.00 7.96 -3.98
CA GLN A 170 7.14 7.19 -4.45
C GLN A 170 6.74 5.98 -5.30
N ARG A 171 7.49 5.71 -6.37
CA ARG A 171 7.47 4.45 -7.13
C ARG A 171 8.72 3.66 -6.81
N GLY A 172 8.65 2.81 -5.77
CA GLY A 172 9.81 2.08 -5.26
C GLY A 172 9.81 0.60 -5.67
N LEU A 173 10.98 0.10 -6.07
CA LEU A 173 11.22 -1.33 -6.25
C LEU A 173 12.05 -1.87 -5.09
N ILE A 174 11.56 -2.92 -4.46
CA ILE A 174 12.32 -3.75 -3.51
C ILE A 174 12.85 -4.95 -4.29
N VAL A 175 14.09 -4.86 -4.72
CA VAL A 175 14.73 -5.87 -5.57
C VAL A 175 15.28 -6.97 -4.69
N ALA A 176 14.71 -8.16 -4.77
CA ALA A 176 14.98 -9.22 -3.82
C ALA A 176 15.33 -10.56 -4.50
N PRO A 177 16.51 -11.11 -4.27
CA PRO A 177 16.77 -12.51 -4.57
C PRO A 177 16.04 -13.44 -3.59
N PRO A 178 15.82 -14.71 -3.94
CA PRO A 178 15.19 -15.67 -3.04
C PRO A 178 15.93 -15.78 -1.69
N LYS A 179 15.18 -15.88 -0.60
CA LYS A 179 15.68 -16.06 0.78
C LYS A 179 16.53 -14.90 1.33
N ALA A 180 16.40 -13.70 0.79
CA ALA A 180 17.10 -12.51 1.27
C ALA A 180 16.38 -11.74 2.39
N GLY A 181 15.26 -12.24 2.92
CA GLY A 181 14.51 -11.59 4.01
C GLY A 181 13.45 -10.61 3.53
N LYS A 182 12.98 -10.70 2.28
CA LYS A 182 11.97 -9.86 1.66
C LYS A 182 10.71 -9.68 2.53
N THR A 183 10.07 -10.78 2.92
CA THR A 183 8.80 -10.77 3.68
C THR A 183 8.95 -10.09 5.05
N SER A 184 10.06 -10.38 5.75
CA SER A 184 10.35 -9.72 7.05
C SER A 184 10.54 -8.22 6.88
N LEU A 185 11.24 -7.79 5.82
CA LEU A 185 11.45 -6.38 5.51
C LEU A 185 10.13 -5.68 5.20
N MET A 186 9.27 -6.28 4.40
CA MET A 186 7.94 -5.72 4.07
C MET A 186 7.07 -5.56 5.31
N LYS A 187 7.06 -6.54 6.22
CA LYS A 187 6.33 -6.44 7.49
C LYS A 187 6.87 -5.31 8.36
N GLU A 188 8.19 -5.15 8.41
CA GLU A 188 8.82 -4.05 9.17
C GLU A 188 8.44 -2.69 8.58
N VAL A 189 8.50 -2.52 7.26
CA VAL A 189 8.06 -1.30 6.56
C VAL A 189 6.58 -1.01 6.81
N ALA A 190 5.70 -2.02 6.66
CA ALA A 190 4.27 -1.87 6.91
C ALA A 190 3.97 -1.38 8.34
N ASN A 191 4.60 -2.01 9.34
CA ASN A 191 4.41 -1.64 10.72
C ASN A 191 4.99 -0.26 11.05
N SER A 192 6.11 0.12 10.44
CA SER A 192 6.69 1.46 10.60
C SER A 192 5.78 2.55 10.05
N ILE A 193 5.18 2.32 8.87
CA ILE A 193 4.21 3.24 8.28
C ILE A 193 2.98 3.36 9.17
N ALA A 194 2.40 2.24 9.62
CA ALA A 194 1.22 2.23 10.48
C ALA A 194 1.45 2.90 11.85
N GLU A 195 2.69 2.87 12.37
CA GLU A 195 3.08 3.49 13.63
C GLU A 195 3.28 5.00 13.49
N ASN A 196 4.03 5.42 12.46
CA ASN A 196 4.42 6.83 12.29
C ASN A 196 3.37 7.65 11.52
N HIS A 197 2.56 7.00 10.69
CA HIS A 197 1.58 7.64 9.81
C HIS A 197 0.20 6.98 9.94
N PRO A 198 -0.48 7.12 11.08
CA PRO A 198 -1.75 6.42 11.35
C PRO A 198 -2.90 6.85 10.44
N ASP A 199 -2.79 8.00 9.78
CA ASP A 199 -3.80 8.52 8.84
C ASP A 199 -3.60 8.00 7.40
N VAL A 200 -2.49 7.29 7.13
CA VAL A 200 -2.21 6.68 5.83
C VAL A 200 -3.08 5.45 5.63
N GLU A 201 -3.72 5.38 4.48
CA GLU A 201 -4.43 4.17 4.05
C GLU A 201 -3.40 3.17 3.49
N LEU A 202 -3.05 2.19 4.32
CA LEU A 202 -2.03 1.17 3.98
C LEU A 202 -2.68 -0.09 3.45
N ILE A 203 -2.33 -0.48 2.22
CA ILE A 203 -2.79 -1.70 1.57
C ILE A 203 -1.59 -2.61 1.31
N VAL A 204 -1.68 -3.87 1.73
CA VAL A 204 -0.70 -4.91 1.37
C VAL A 204 -1.32 -5.82 0.33
N LEU A 205 -0.76 -5.85 -0.86
CA LEU A 205 -1.24 -6.64 -1.99
C LEU A 205 -0.31 -7.83 -2.24
N LEU A 206 -0.83 -9.03 -2.07
CA LEU A 206 -0.08 -10.28 -2.22
C LEU A 206 -0.58 -11.04 -3.46
N ILE A 207 0.28 -11.22 -4.46
CA ILE A 207 -0.06 -11.88 -5.72
C ILE A 207 0.75 -13.16 -5.90
N ASP A 208 0.06 -14.28 -6.05
CA ASP A 208 0.65 -15.60 -6.27
C ASP A 208 1.60 -16.00 -5.12
N GLU A 209 1.27 -15.55 -3.89
CA GLU A 209 1.97 -15.93 -2.66
C GLU A 209 1.31 -17.14 -1.99
N ARG A 210 2.00 -17.72 -1.00
CA ARG A 210 1.53 -18.90 -0.28
C ARG A 210 0.47 -18.53 0.76
N PRO A 211 -0.58 -19.34 0.96
CA PRO A 211 -1.62 -19.06 1.98
C PRO A 211 -1.06 -18.85 3.39
N GLU A 212 -0.03 -19.60 3.78
CA GLU A 212 0.62 -19.44 5.08
C GLU A 212 1.37 -18.12 5.22
N GLU A 213 1.96 -17.58 4.13
CA GLU A 213 2.61 -16.26 4.12
C GLU A 213 1.56 -15.14 4.18
N VAL A 214 0.42 -15.30 3.51
CA VAL A 214 -0.72 -14.39 3.60
C VAL A 214 -1.21 -14.29 5.04
N THR A 215 -1.50 -15.41 5.68
CA THR A 215 -1.96 -15.48 7.08
C THR A 215 -0.94 -14.86 8.04
N ASP A 216 0.35 -15.08 7.81
CA ASP A 216 1.42 -14.50 8.64
C ASP A 216 1.46 -12.97 8.52
N ILE A 217 1.29 -12.43 7.32
CA ILE A 217 1.22 -10.98 7.10
C ILE A 217 -0.05 -10.40 7.74
N GLU A 218 -1.23 -10.97 7.48
CA GLU A 218 -2.50 -10.52 8.07
C GLU A 218 -2.45 -10.41 9.60
N ARG A 219 -1.77 -11.34 10.26
CA ARG A 219 -1.61 -11.34 11.72
C ARG A 219 -0.53 -10.41 12.24
N SER A 220 0.40 -10.00 11.37
CA SER A 220 1.62 -9.28 11.76
C SER A 220 1.57 -7.78 11.46
N VAL A 221 0.67 -7.31 10.57
CA VAL A 221 0.64 -5.91 10.14
C VAL A 221 -0.72 -5.27 10.40
N LYS A 222 -0.71 -3.95 10.65
CA LYS A 222 -1.92 -3.13 10.71
C LYS A 222 -2.17 -2.49 9.36
N ALA A 223 -2.74 -3.24 8.43
CA ALA A 223 -3.01 -2.80 7.07
C ALA A 223 -4.23 -3.53 6.51
N GLU A 224 -4.81 -3.01 5.45
CA GLU A 224 -5.76 -3.76 4.62
C GLU A 224 -4.96 -4.77 3.79
N VAL A 225 -5.09 -6.06 4.08
CA VAL A 225 -4.38 -7.11 3.34
C VAL A 225 -5.33 -7.69 2.29
N VAL A 226 -4.90 -7.65 1.04
CA VAL A 226 -5.64 -8.18 -0.11
C VAL A 226 -4.74 -9.17 -0.83
N SER A 227 -5.24 -10.37 -1.11
CA SER A 227 -4.41 -11.44 -1.64
C SER A 227 -5.10 -12.22 -2.76
N SER A 228 -4.28 -12.79 -3.64
CA SER A 228 -4.66 -13.87 -4.55
C SER A 228 -3.52 -14.89 -4.53
N THR A 229 -3.78 -16.02 -3.89
CA THR A 229 -2.78 -17.05 -3.58
C THR A 229 -2.44 -17.91 -4.80
N PHE A 230 -1.36 -18.67 -4.74
CA PHE A 230 -0.83 -19.45 -5.88
C PHE A 230 -1.76 -20.54 -6.41
N ASP A 231 -2.76 -20.93 -5.63
CA ASP A 231 -3.81 -21.89 -6.01
C ASP A 231 -4.94 -21.26 -6.84
N GLU A 232 -4.96 -19.92 -6.95
CA GLU A 232 -5.89 -19.18 -7.79
C GLU A 232 -5.44 -19.13 -9.26
N VAL A 233 -6.40 -18.92 -10.17
CA VAL A 233 -6.10 -18.74 -11.59
C VAL A 233 -5.51 -17.36 -11.88
N PRO A 234 -4.67 -17.21 -12.92
CA PRO A 234 -4.01 -15.93 -13.23
C PRO A 234 -4.96 -14.74 -13.43
N GLU A 235 -6.17 -14.98 -13.93
CA GLU A 235 -7.21 -13.97 -14.10
C GLU A 235 -7.61 -13.33 -12.75
N ASN A 236 -7.63 -14.12 -11.67
CA ASN A 236 -7.93 -13.64 -10.33
C ASN A 236 -6.82 -12.72 -9.79
N HIS A 237 -5.55 -13.07 -10.05
CA HIS A 237 -4.41 -12.20 -9.71
C HIS A 237 -4.54 -10.82 -10.36
N ILE A 238 -4.90 -10.79 -11.63
CA ILE A 238 -5.10 -9.55 -12.40
C ILE A 238 -6.28 -8.77 -11.83
N LYS A 239 -7.42 -9.42 -11.63
CA LYS A 239 -8.65 -8.79 -11.16
C LYS A 239 -8.46 -8.13 -9.79
N VAL A 240 -7.85 -8.83 -8.86
CA VAL A 240 -7.54 -8.30 -7.52
C VAL A 240 -6.62 -7.09 -7.62
N ALA A 241 -5.54 -7.19 -8.39
CA ALA A 241 -4.60 -6.08 -8.54
C ALA A 241 -5.25 -4.84 -9.18
N GLU A 242 -6.07 -5.03 -10.22
CA GLU A 242 -6.79 -3.93 -10.87
C GLU A 242 -7.77 -3.26 -9.89
N LEU A 243 -8.51 -4.01 -9.09
CA LEU A 243 -9.47 -3.45 -8.15
C LEU A 243 -8.78 -2.75 -6.96
N VAL A 244 -7.62 -3.25 -6.51
CA VAL A 244 -6.77 -2.55 -5.52
C VAL A 244 -6.29 -1.21 -6.06
N LEU A 245 -5.84 -1.15 -7.30
CA LEU A 245 -5.43 0.12 -7.92
C LEU A 245 -6.60 1.09 -8.02
N GLU A 246 -7.76 0.64 -8.47
CA GLU A 246 -8.98 1.47 -8.53
C GLU A 246 -9.35 1.97 -7.12
N ARG A 247 -9.28 1.11 -6.10
CA ARG A 247 -9.49 1.48 -4.70
C ARG A 247 -8.54 2.58 -4.25
N ALA A 248 -7.25 2.42 -4.51
CA ALA A 248 -6.24 3.40 -4.15
C ALA A 248 -6.48 4.75 -4.85
N MET A 249 -6.82 4.74 -6.13
CA MET A 249 -7.16 5.97 -6.86
C MET A 249 -8.39 6.67 -6.28
N ARG A 250 -9.42 5.91 -5.86
CA ARG A 250 -10.62 6.51 -5.21
C ARG A 250 -10.25 7.20 -3.89
N LEU A 251 -9.38 6.60 -3.09
CA LEU A 251 -8.91 7.20 -1.84
C LEU A 251 -8.15 8.51 -2.08
N VAL A 252 -7.27 8.53 -3.10
CA VAL A 252 -6.52 9.75 -3.47
C VAL A 252 -7.47 10.86 -3.96
N GLU A 253 -8.53 10.52 -4.70
CA GLU A 253 -9.58 11.49 -5.09
C GLU A 253 -10.27 12.12 -3.87
N HIS A 254 -10.26 11.43 -2.72
CA HIS A 254 -10.69 11.95 -1.41
C HIS A 254 -9.53 12.60 -0.62
N ARG A 255 -8.43 12.99 -1.29
CA ARG A 255 -7.25 13.64 -0.70
C ARG A 255 -6.54 12.84 0.39
N LYS A 256 -6.63 11.52 0.32
CA LYS A 256 -5.94 10.64 1.27
C LYS A 256 -4.58 10.22 0.75
N ASP A 257 -3.65 10.03 1.67
CA ASP A 257 -2.37 9.41 1.39
C ASP A 257 -2.51 7.89 1.44
N VAL A 258 -2.16 7.24 0.33
CA VAL A 258 -2.28 5.79 0.16
C VAL A 258 -0.93 5.18 -0.08
N VAL A 259 -0.61 4.11 0.63
CA VAL A 259 0.58 3.30 0.38
C VAL A 259 0.17 1.88 0.02
N ILE A 260 0.62 1.40 -1.13
CA ILE A 260 0.50 -0.01 -1.53
C ILE A 260 1.87 -0.67 -1.38
N LEU A 261 1.94 -1.69 -0.51
CA LEU A 261 3.07 -2.61 -0.46
C LEU A 261 2.70 -3.86 -1.25
N MET A 262 3.37 -4.10 -2.37
CA MET A 262 3.01 -5.17 -3.29
C MET A 262 4.06 -6.29 -3.33
N ASP A 263 3.65 -7.51 -3.14
CA ASP A 263 4.46 -8.71 -3.32
C ASP A 263 3.75 -9.71 -4.26
N SER A 264 4.12 -9.83 -5.57
CA SER A 264 5.20 -9.12 -6.26
C SER A 264 4.75 -8.63 -7.64
N ILE A 265 5.39 -7.57 -8.12
CA ILE A 265 5.17 -7.07 -9.51
C ILE A 265 5.62 -8.09 -10.55
N THR A 266 6.63 -8.91 -10.23
CA THR A 266 7.12 -10.00 -11.10
C THR A 266 6.02 -11.02 -11.35
N ARG A 267 5.32 -11.44 -10.30
CA ARG A 267 4.24 -12.43 -10.41
C ARG A 267 3.01 -11.85 -11.11
N LEU A 268 2.70 -10.57 -10.87
CA LEU A 268 1.64 -9.88 -11.61
C LEU A 268 1.95 -9.82 -13.11
N ALA A 269 3.19 -9.47 -13.49
CA ALA A 269 3.59 -9.45 -14.91
C ALA A 269 3.52 -10.85 -15.55
N ARG A 270 3.88 -11.90 -14.81
CA ARG A 270 3.72 -13.30 -15.26
C ARG A 270 2.24 -13.66 -15.48
N ALA A 271 1.35 -13.27 -14.56
CA ALA A 271 -0.09 -13.50 -14.71
C ALA A 271 -0.65 -12.84 -15.98
N TYR A 272 -0.25 -11.58 -16.22
CA TYR A 272 -0.63 -10.90 -17.47
C TYR A 272 -0.10 -11.61 -18.71
N ASN A 273 1.14 -12.12 -18.67
CA ASN A 273 1.72 -12.86 -19.81
C ASN A 273 0.95 -14.15 -20.14
N LEU A 274 0.30 -14.75 -19.15
CA LEU A 274 -0.52 -15.96 -19.36
C LEU A 274 -1.91 -15.64 -19.93
N VAL A 275 -2.49 -14.50 -19.56
CA VAL A 275 -3.90 -14.17 -19.82
C VAL A 275 -4.09 -13.35 -21.10
N ILE A 276 -3.12 -12.49 -21.46
CA ILE A 276 -3.27 -11.62 -22.64
C ILE A 276 -3.21 -12.43 -23.93
N PRO A 277 -3.96 -12.03 -24.97
CA PRO A 277 -3.80 -12.59 -26.30
C PRO A 277 -2.38 -12.36 -26.83
N PRO A 278 -1.73 -13.37 -27.44
CA PRO A 278 -0.37 -13.20 -27.96
C PRO A 278 -0.28 -12.10 -29.02
N SER A 279 0.67 -11.17 -28.86
CA SER A 279 0.91 -10.11 -29.86
C SER A 279 1.69 -10.60 -31.11
N GLY A 280 2.17 -11.83 -31.08
CA GLY A 280 3.06 -12.40 -32.10
C GLY A 280 4.53 -11.97 -31.93
N ARG A 281 4.86 -11.23 -30.88
CA ARG A 281 6.24 -10.83 -30.52
C ARG A 281 6.60 -11.45 -29.18
N THR A 282 7.83 -11.92 -29.06
CA THR A 282 8.30 -12.52 -27.81
C THR A 282 9.67 -11.95 -27.47
N LEU A 283 9.82 -11.41 -26.27
CA LEU A 283 11.08 -10.99 -25.70
C LEU A 283 11.86 -12.18 -25.14
N SER A 284 13.12 -11.95 -24.79
CA SER A 284 13.94 -12.92 -24.09
C SER A 284 13.22 -13.43 -22.83
N GLY A 285 13.29 -14.73 -22.56
CA GLY A 285 12.58 -15.36 -21.43
C GLY A 285 11.13 -15.71 -21.68
N GLY A 286 10.61 -15.55 -22.91
CA GLY A 286 9.26 -16.02 -23.26
C GLY A 286 8.12 -15.06 -22.87
N ILE A 287 8.42 -13.80 -22.63
CA ILE A 287 7.41 -12.78 -22.26
C ILE A 287 6.96 -11.99 -23.50
N ASP A 288 5.66 -11.78 -23.60
CA ASP A 288 5.08 -10.91 -24.63
C ASP A 288 5.21 -9.42 -24.17
N PRO A 289 5.70 -8.50 -25.02
CA PRO A 289 5.80 -7.06 -24.67
C PRO A 289 4.47 -6.46 -24.20
N ALA A 290 3.34 -6.94 -24.71
CA ALA A 290 2.01 -6.46 -24.34
C ALA A 290 1.67 -6.76 -22.86
N ALA A 291 2.30 -7.80 -22.27
CA ALA A 291 2.11 -8.16 -20.87
C ALA A 291 2.57 -7.07 -19.88
N PHE A 292 3.45 -6.16 -20.31
CA PHE A 292 3.94 -5.09 -19.45
C PHE A 292 3.02 -3.88 -19.37
N HIS A 293 2.12 -3.68 -20.31
CA HIS A 293 1.37 -2.43 -20.41
C HIS A 293 0.54 -2.13 -19.15
N ARG A 294 -0.27 -3.09 -18.70
CA ARG A 294 -1.12 -2.90 -17.52
C ARG A 294 -0.35 -2.90 -16.21
N PRO A 295 0.62 -3.81 -15.94
CA PRO A 295 1.48 -3.71 -14.77
C PRO A 295 2.30 -2.42 -14.67
N LYS A 296 2.79 -1.90 -15.82
CA LYS A 296 3.43 -0.57 -15.86
C LYS A 296 2.45 0.56 -15.54
N ARG A 297 1.21 0.48 -16.01
CA ARG A 297 0.14 1.42 -15.64
C ARG A 297 -0.13 1.36 -14.13
N PHE A 298 -0.20 0.16 -13.55
CA PHE A 298 -0.35 -0.03 -12.11
C PHE A 298 0.78 0.68 -11.36
N PHE A 299 2.02 0.31 -11.61
CA PHE A 299 3.18 0.87 -10.92
C PHE A 299 3.39 2.36 -11.22
N GLY A 300 3.12 2.78 -12.45
CA GLY A 300 3.22 4.17 -12.91
C GLY A 300 2.11 5.09 -12.36
N ALA A 301 1.07 4.55 -11.72
CA ALA A 301 0.03 5.35 -11.09
C ALA A 301 0.54 6.08 -9.84
N ALA A 302 1.61 5.58 -9.19
CA ALA A 302 2.18 6.21 -8.00
C ALA A 302 2.68 7.62 -8.30
N ARG A 303 2.19 8.60 -7.52
CA ARG A 303 2.50 10.03 -7.62
C ARG A 303 2.06 10.78 -6.38
N ASN A 304 2.76 11.86 -6.08
CA ASN A 304 2.27 12.90 -5.19
C ASN A 304 1.33 13.85 -5.97
N ILE A 305 0.36 14.46 -5.32
CA ILE A 305 -0.72 15.24 -5.97
C ILE A 305 -0.75 16.65 -5.39
N GLU A 306 -0.80 17.66 -6.27
CA GLU A 306 -0.84 19.09 -5.90
C GLU A 306 -2.13 19.44 -5.13
N GLU A 307 -3.24 18.86 -5.51
CA GLU A 307 -4.56 19.09 -4.90
C GLU A 307 -4.72 18.41 -3.52
N GLY A 308 -3.73 17.62 -3.10
CA GLY A 308 -3.68 16.89 -1.85
C GLY A 308 -3.89 15.39 -2.02
N GLY A 309 -3.35 14.62 -1.08
CA GLY A 309 -3.25 13.17 -1.15
C GLY A 309 -2.11 12.67 -2.03
N SER A 310 -1.79 11.40 -1.91
CA SER A 310 -0.72 10.76 -2.67
C SER A 310 -0.97 9.28 -2.88
N LEU A 311 -0.39 8.70 -3.91
CA LEU A 311 -0.30 7.25 -4.10
C LEU A 311 1.16 6.84 -4.14
N THR A 312 1.59 6.10 -3.12
CA THR A 312 2.92 5.49 -3.03
C THR A 312 2.80 4.00 -3.31
N ILE A 313 3.67 3.46 -4.17
CA ILE A 313 3.72 2.02 -4.46
C ILE A 313 5.14 1.52 -4.23
N LEU A 314 5.30 0.60 -3.28
CA LEU A 314 6.53 -0.15 -3.06
C LEU A 314 6.29 -1.60 -3.47
N ALA A 315 6.84 -2.00 -4.61
CA ALA A 315 6.63 -3.32 -5.17
C ALA A 315 7.89 -4.17 -5.12
N THR A 316 7.77 -5.43 -4.73
CA THR A 316 8.90 -6.35 -4.80
C THR A 316 9.10 -6.82 -6.23
N ALA A 317 10.36 -6.85 -6.65
CA ALA A 317 10.82 -7.43 -7.92
C ALA A 317 11.76 -8.60 -7.62
N LEU A 318 11.43 -9.77 -8.17
CA LEU A 318 12.23 -10.98 -7.97
C LEU A 318 13.39 -11.01 -8.96
N VAL A 319 14.58 -11.26 -8.45
CA VAL A 319 15.81 -11.41 -9.25
C VAL A 319 16.58 -12.66 -8.82
N GLU A 320 17.55 -13.10 -9.61
CA GLU A 320 18.37 -14.29 -9.31
C GLU A 320 17.56 -15.57 -9.04
N THR A 321 16.40 -15.68 -9.65
CA THR A 321 15.50 -16.85 -9.51
C THR A 321 15.92 -18.00 -10.42
N GLY A 322 16.87 -17.78 -11.33
CA GLY A 322 17.21 -18.68 -12.42
C GLY A 322 16.26 -18.58 -13.62
N SER A 323 15.24 -17.72 -13.56
CA SER A 323 14.29 -17.46 -14.64
C SER A 323 14.68 -16.20 -15.43
N ARG A 324 15.01 -16.39 -16.71
CA ARG A 324 15.32 -15.24 -17.59
C ARG A 324 14.13 -14.30 -17.79
N MET A 325 12.91 -14.80 -17.62
CA MET A 325 11.71 -13.98 -17.64
C MET A 325 11.73 -12.93 -16.51
N ASP A 326 12.14 -13.33 -15.30
CA ASP A 326 12.17 -12.41 -14.14
C ASP A 326 13.21 -11.30 -14.32
N ASP A 327 14.36 -11.62 -14.93
CA ASP A 327 15.39 -10.64 -15.23
C ASP A 327 14.86 -9.58 -16.22
N VAL A 328 14.13 -10.01 -17.27
CA VAL A 328 13.50 -9.11 -18.23
C VAL A 328 12.42 -8.27 -17.57
N ILE A 329 11.58 -8.87 -16.72
CA ILE A 329 10.55 -8.14 -15.96
C ILE A 329 11.21 -7.06 -15.10
N TYR A 330 12.25 -7.40 -14.32
CA TYR A 330 12.95 -6.42 -13.49
C TYR A 330 13.49 -5.24 -14.32
N GLU A 331 14.20 -5.51 -15.42
CA GLU A 331 14.75 -4.45 -16.27
C GLU A 331 13.66 -3.52 -16.86
N GLU A 332 12.49 -4.07 -17.20
CA GLU A 332 11.36 -3.28 -17.70
C GLU A 332 10.73 -2.35 -16.65
N PHE A 333 10.74 -2.75 -15.36
CA PHE A 333 10.20 -1.93 -14.27
C PHE A 333 11.22 -0.96 -13.68
N LYS A 334 12.52 -1.29 -13.71
CA LYS A 334 13.61 -0.44 -13.25
C LYS A 334 13.57 0.96 -13.88
N GLY A 335 13.25 1.05 -15.18
CA GLY A 335 13.09 2.32 -15.87
C GLY A 335 11.87 3.14 -15.44
N THR A 336 10.85 2.51 -14.87
CA THR A 336 9.61 3.16 -14.42
C THR A 336 9.70 3.66 -12.97
N GLY A 337 10.49 2.98 -12.14
CA GLY A 337 10.72 3.34 -10.75
C GLY A 337 11.56 4.61 -10.57
N ASN A 338 11.43 5.24 -9.40
CA ASN A 338 12.26 6.35 -8.96
C ASN A 338 12.93 6.09 -7.59
N MET A 339 12.85 4.87 -7.09
CA MET A 339 13.53 4.37 -5.88
C MET A 339 13.80 2.89 -6.05
N GLU A 340 14.98 2.44 -5.67
CA GLU A 340 15.35 1.03 -5.62
C GLU A 340 15.97 0.69 -4.27
N LEU A 341 15.47 -0.37 -3.64
CA LEU A 341 16.05 -0.98 -2.45
C LEU A 341 16.49 -2.40 -2.81
N HIS A 342 17.78 -2.62 -2.88
CA HIS A 342 18.33 -3.92 -3.25
C HIS A 342 18.65 -4.77 -2.02
N LEU A 343 18.18 -6.01 -2.03
CA LEU A 343 18.63 -7.04 -1.08
C LEU A 343 19.74 -7.87 -1.71
N ASP A 344 20.72 -8.26 -0.90
CA ASP A 344 21.89 -9.03 -1.32
C ASP A 344 21.84 -10.46 -0.76
N ARG A 345 21.93 -11.44 -1.65
CA ARG A 345 21.94 -12.86 -1.29
C ARG A 345 23.18 -13.24 -0.48
N LYS A 346 24.36 -12.68 -0.79
CA LYS A 346 25.62 -13.01 -0.10
C LYS A 346 25.59 -12.56 1.35
N LEU A 347 24.96 -11.40 1.64
CA LEU A 347 24.74 -10.94 3.01
C LEU A 347 23.82 -11.90 3.77
N ALA A 348 22.73 -12.30 3.16
CA ALA A 348 21.76 -13.23 3.75
C ALA A 348 22.37 -14.62 4.03
N GLU A 349 23.17 -15.15 3.11
CA GLU A 349 23.91 -16.41 3.29
C GLU A 349 24.89 -16.36 4.47
N ARG A 350 25.50 -15.20 4.70
CA ARG A 350 26.37 -14.92 5.86
C ARG A 350 25.60 -14.53 7.13
N ARG A 351 24.24 -14.53 7.11
CA ARG A 351 23.39 -14.13 8.24
C ARG A 351 23.58 -12.68 8.68
N ILE A 352 23.98 -11.81 7.77
CA ILE A 352 24.04 -10.36 7.97
C ILE A 352 22.67 -9.78 7.61
N PHE A 353 21.92 -9.30 8.60
CA PHE A 353 20.58 -8.73 8.42
C PHE A 353 20.47 -7.35 9.07
N PRO A 354 19.72 -6.41 8.41
CA PRO A 354 19.06 -6.58 7.12
C PRO A 354 20.04 -6.74 5.97
N ALA A 355 19.73 -7.64 5.04
CA ALA A 355 20.62 -7.95 3.90
C ALA A 355 20.49 -6.90 2.78
N ILE A 356 20.60 -5.62 3.14
CA ILE A 356 20.46 -4.48 2.21
C ILE A 356 21.80 -4.17 1.57
N ASP A 357 21.81 -4.14 0.24
CA ASP A 357 22.93 -3.59 -0.54
C ASP A 357 22.85 -2.06 -0.54
N ILE A 358 23.60 -1.44 0.36
CA ILE A 358 23.57 0.02 0.58
C ILE A 358 24.07 0.77 -0.66
N ARG A 359 24.97 0.19 -1.45
CA ARG A 359 25.58 0.84 -2.61
C ARG A 359 24.64 0.90 -3.80
N ARG A 360 23.90 -0.19 -4.05
CA ARG A 360 22.94 -0.29 -5.17
C ARG A 360 21.61 0.35 -4.85
N SER A 361 21.29 0.52 -3.56
CA SER A 361 20.04 1.14 -3.12
C SER A 361 20.10 2.66 -3.23
N GLY A 362 18.99 3.30 -3.56
CA GLY A 362 18.91 4.76 -3.65
C GLY A 362 17.56 5.25 -4.15
N THR A 363 17.33 6.55 -3.94
CA THR A 363 16.13 7.26 -4.39
C THR A 363 16.52 8.39 -5.31
N ARG A 364 15.83 8.53 -6.43
CA ARG A 364 16.02 9.68 -7.33
C ARG A 364 15.51 10.94 -6.66
N LYS A 365 16.27 12.03 -6.76
CA LYS A 365 15.98 13.31 -6.08
C LYS A 365 15.88 13.17 -4.56
N GLU A 366 16.76 12.33 -3.96
CA GLU A 366 16.85 12.15 -2.51
C GLU A 366 17.09 13.47 -1.76
N GLU A 367 17.60 14.50 -2.45
CA GLU A 367 17.78 15.87 -1.94
C GLU A 367 16.45 16.58 -1.60
N LEU A 368 15.31 16.10 -2.10
CA LEU A 368 13.99 16.61 -1.72
C LEU A 368 13.47 15.96 -0.42
N LEU A 369 14.03 14.81 -0.04
CA LEU A 369 13.55 14.00 1.08
C LEU A 369 14.48 14.03 2.31
N LEU A 370 15.76 14.35 2.09
CA LEU A 370 16.77 14.35 3.15
C LEU A 370 17.33 15.76 3.39
N PRO A 371 17.56 16.15 4.65
CA PRO A 371 18.27 17.37 4.98
C PRO A 371 19.68 17.37 4.38
N LYS A 372 20.15 18.53 3.91
CA LYS A 372 21.44 18.69 3.22
C LYS A 372 22.63 18.12 4.02
N ASN A 373 22.66 18.35 5.32
CA ASN A 373 23.72 17.87 6.21
C ASN A 373 23.77 16.34 6.30
N GLN A 374 22.61 15.67 6.30
CA GLN A 374 22.53 14.21 6.29
C GLN A 374 22.93 13.65 4.94
N LEU A 375 22.51 14.28 3.86
CA LEU A 375 22.82 13.90 2.49
C LEU A 375 24.33 13.96 2.21
N GLU A 376 25.01 15.03 2.61
CA GLU A 376 26.46 15.16 2.47
C GLU A 376 27.24 14.05 3.23
N LYS A 377 26.80 13.71 4.43
CA LYS A 377 27.38 12.61 5.22
C LYS A 377 27.14 11.25 4.57
N LEU A 378 25.93 11.02 4.08
CA LEU A 378 25.58 9.78 3.36
C LEU A 378 26.42 9.61 2.08
N TRP A 379 26.62 10.69 1.32
CA TRP A 379 27.49 10.65 0.14
C TRP A 379 28.94 10.39 0.50
N ALA A 380 29.44 10.92 1.62
CA ALA A 380 30.78 10.62 2.12
C ALA A 380 30.93 9.13 2.47
N ILE A 381 29.92 8.55 3.16
CA ILE A 381 29.87 7.12 3.45
C ILE A 381 29.90 6.31 2.15
N ARG A 382 29.02 6.62 1.19
CA ARG A 382 28.93 5.91 -0.11
C ARG A 382 30.24 5.95 -0.90
N LYS A 383 31.00 7.06 -0.85
CA LYS A 383 32.30 7.18 -1.50
C LYS A 383 33.39 6.27 -0.90
N THR A 384 33.30 5.98 0.40
CA THR A 384 34.27 5.12 1.10
C THR A 384 33.89 3.64 1.13
N MET A 385 32.67 3.31 0.66
CA MET A 385 32.17 1.95 0.63
C MET A 385 32.91 1.08 -0.37
N ASN A 386 33.28 -0.12 0.08
CA ASN A 386 33.64 -1.23 -0.77
C ASN A 386 32.52 -2.27 -0.76
N ASP A 387 32.54 -3.21 -1.72
CA ASP A 387 31.52 -4.26 -1.88
C ASP A 387 31.71 -5.42 -0.88
N SER A 388 32.45 -5.22 0.22
CA SER A 388 32.70 -6.29 1.17
C SER A 388 31.54 -6.44 2.17
N PRO A 389 31.10 -7.68 2.44
CA PRO A 389 30.10 -7.94 3.47
C PRO A 389 30.51 -7.46 4.86
N GLU A 390 31.80 -7.41 5.13
CA GLU A 390 32.38 -6.92 6.39
C GLU A 390 32.10 -5.42 6.59
N PHE A 391 32.12 -4.64 5.52
CA PHE A 391 31.78 -3.23 5.58
C PHE A 391 30.30 -3.05 5.94
N VAL A 392 29.41 -3.80 5.30
CA VAL A 392 27.97 -3.74 5.58
C VAL A 392 27.66 -4.17 7.01
N ASP A 393 28.30 -5.24 7.50
CA ASP A 393 28.15 -5.69 8.88
C ASP A 393 28.63 -4.62 9.87
N HIS A 394 29.77 -3.97 9.60
CA HIS A 394 30.27 -2.87 10.41
C HIS A 394 29.29 -1.67 10.41
N PHE A 395 28.75 -1.30 9.25
CA PHE A 395 27.77 -0.23 9.13
C PHE A 395 26.51 -0.55 9.95
N ILE A 396 25.96 -1.77 9.82
CA ILE A 396 24.80 -2.24 10.58
C ILE A 396 25.06 -2.16 12.10
N ARG A 397 26.24 -2.59 12.56
CA ARG A 397 26.62 -2.50 13.98
C ARG A 397 26.65 -1.06 14.47
N ARG A 398 27.22 -0.15 13.71
CA ARG A 398 27.23 1.29 14.05
C ARG A 398 25.82 1.88 14.12
N VAL A 399 24.92 1.48 13.22
CA VAL A 399 23.51 1.87 13.32
C VAL A 399 22.88 1.33 14.60
N LYS A 400 23.17 0.07 14.99
CA LYS A 400 22.68 -0.54 16.23
C LYS A 400 23.23 0.13 17.50
N ASP A 401 24.44 0.66 17.46
CA ASP A 401 25.09 1.33 18.60
C ASP A 401 24.49 2.72 18.89
N THR A 402 23.61 3.23 18.03
CA THR A 402 22.92 4.51 18.16
C THR A 402 21.41 4.33 18.26
N LYS A 403 20.71 5.24 18.93
CA LYS A 403 19.26 5.14 19.13
C LYS A 403 18.49 5.63 17.91
N THR A 404 18.95 6.69 17.28
CA THR A 404 18.29 7.35 16.14
C THR A 404 19.25 7.54 14.96
N ASN A 405 18.72 7.85 13.79
CA ASN A 405 19.52 8.21 12.62
C ASN A 405 20.25 9.55 12.84
N VAL A 406 19.67 10.45 13.62
CA VAL A 406 20.33 11.71 14.01
C VAL A 406 21.58 11.41 14.83
N ASP A 407 21.47 10.59 15.88
CA ASP A 407 22.60 10.18 16.73
C ASP A 407 23.69 9.47 15.89
N PHE A 408 23.28 8.66 14.91
CA PHE A 408 24.21 7.99 14.00
C PHE A 408 25.01 9.00 13.18
N PHE A 409 24.36 10.00 12.58
CA PHE A 409 25.06 11.02 11.80
C PHE A 409 25.95 11.93 12.64
N GLU A 410 25.57 12.22 13.90
CA GLU A 410 26.40 12.98 14.86
C GLU A 410 27.66 12.20 15.24
N ALA A 411 27.53 10.92 15.58
CA ALA A 411 28.65 10.03 15.88
C ALA A 411 29.64 9.92 14.72
N MET A 412 29.11 9.86 13.48
CA MET A 412 29.94 9.85 12.27
C MET A 412 30.73 11.14 12.08
N GLU A 413 30.11 12.29 12.34
CA GLU A 413 30.78 13.60 12.22
C GLU A 413 31.91 13.77 13.22
N GLU A 414 31.69 13.35 14.47
CA GLU A 414 32.75 13.37 15.49
C GLU A 414 33.96 12.53 15.08
N GLU A 415 33.71 11.36 14.51
CA GLU A 415 34.80 10.48 14.09
C GLU A 415 35.57 11.05 12.89
N MET A 416 34.89 11.60 11.90
CA MET A 416 35.50 12.28 10.76
C MET A 416 36.37 13.46 11.23
N ASN A 417 35.90 14.24 12.20
CA ASN A 417 36.63 15.35 12.78
C ASN A 417 37.88 14.88 13.58
N ARG A 418 37.79 13.76 14.30
CA ARG A 418 38.94 13.16 14.99
C ARG A 418 40.01 12.64 14.02
N GLN A 419 39.59 12.04 12.89
CA GLN A 419 40.53 11.55 11.88
C GLN A 419 41.23 12.68 11.12
N SER A 420 40.53 13.78 10.80
CA SER A 420 41.14 14.95 10.17
C SER A 420 42.15 15.64 11.08
N ARG A 421 41.88 15.73 12.40
CA ARG A 421 42.84 16.27 13.39
C ARG A 421 44.08 15.39 13.60
N LYS A 422 44.00 14.11 13.32
CA LYS A 422 45.19 13.20 13.41
C LYS A 422 46.06 13.20 12.15
N ARG A 423 45.55 13.74 11.03
CA ARG A 423 46.27 13.85 9.75
C ARG A 423 46.86 15.24 9.52
N SER A 424 46.45 16.25 10.27
CA SER A 424 47.08 17.56 10.37
C SER A 424 48.12 17.59 11.49
#